data_2d1b3ebeb957a73adb8cbb5c85a5775f
#
_entry.id   2d1b3ebeb957a73adb8cbb5c85a5775f
#
_cell.length_a   1.000
_cell.length_b   1.000
_cell.length_c   1.000
_cell.angle_alpha   90.00
_cell.angle_beta   90.00
_cell.angle_gamma   90.00
#
_symmetry.space_group_name_H-M   'P 1'
#
loop_
_entity.id
_entity.type
_entity.pdbx_description
1 polymer ?
#
loop_
_entity_poly.entity_id
_entity_poly.type
_entity_poly.pdbx_seq_one_letter_code
_entity_poly.pdbx_strand_id
1 'polypeptide(L)'
;MKKIFNHIFIEGLSGMANGLFATLIIGTIIGQIGSFVGGAAGAVIMSIAFMAKVLTGAGIGVAVASRFKAKPLVTVSAGVCGLIGAHASSVATGAFASAGAVAGPGDPLGAFVAALVGYEIGNLVAGRTKLDILITPICTIGAGSAVGVILGPPLAKMMAALGELIVWATEQQPFIMGILVSVIMGIILTLPISSAAIGVMLGLSGLAAGAATIGCCAQMVGFAVASFRENGIGGLFSQGIGTSMLQIPNIMKKPVIWLPVIITSAILGPVGTCVLDFTGNAVGCGMGTAGLVGPIMSYQTMVAAGADPVTVLIEIAIMLFVAPAILSAALAGFMRKNRWIKHGDMKLEL
;
A
#
# COMPACT_ATOMS: atom_id res chain seq x y z
N MET A 1 25.71 -3.75 11.38
CA MET A 1 24.79 -3.97 10.25
C MET A 1 23.42 -4.49 10.69
N LYS A 2 23.32 -5.63 11.41
CA LYS A 2 22.02 -6.21 11.83
C LYS A 2 21.13 -5.27 12.67
N LYS A 3 21.70 -4.44 13.56
CA LYS A 3 20.94 -3.44 14.34
C LYS A 3 20.34 -2.34 13.46
N ILE A 4 21.11 -1.81 12.51
CA ILE A 4 20.65 -0.77 11.57
C ILE A 4 19.58 -1.34 10.64
N PHE A 5 19.78 -2.56 10.14
CA PHE A 5 18.76 -3.25 9.33
C PHE A 5 17.45 -3.41 10.09
N ASN A 6 17.49 -3.93 11.33
CA ASN A 6 16.28 -4.08 12.15
C ASN A 6 15.60 -2.74 12.41
N HIS A 7 16.37 -1.70 12.72
CA HIS A 7 15.84 -0.38 13.01
C HIS A 7 15.10 0.20 11.79
N ILE A 8 15.73 0.20 10.62
CA ILE A 8 15.13 0.78 9.40
C ILE A 8 14.05 -0.12 8.82
N PHE A 9 14.38 -1.38 8.51
CA PHE A 9 13.53 -2.26 7.70
C PHE A 9 12.51 -3.07 8.49
N ILE A 10 12.63 -3.15 9.82
CA ILE A 10 11.64 -3.87 10.62
C ILE A 10 10.81 -2.87 11.41
N GLU A 11 11.43 -2.10 12.28
CA GLU A 11 10.69 -1.17 13.14
C GLU A 11 10.18 0.05 12.36
N GLY A 12 11.01 0.64 11.52
CA GLY A 12 10.64 1.79 10.70
C GLY A 12 9.51 1.46 9.71
N LEU A 13 9.63 0.37 8.94
CA LEU A 13 8.57 -0.06 8.01
C LEU A 13 7.29 -0.51 8.73
N SER A 14 7.39 -1.08 9.95
CA SER A 14 6.21 -1.36 10.77
C SER A 14 5.48 -0.09 11.16
N GLY A 15 6.21 0.94 11.61
CA GLY A 15 5.64 2.27 11.88
C GLY A 15 4.97 2.87 10.64
N MET A 16 5.66 2.82 9.48
CA MET A 16 5.10 3.29 8.21
C MET A 16 3.79 2.57 7.86
N ALA A 17 3.75 1.23 7.96
CA ALA A 17 2.56 0.45 7.66
C ALA A 17 1.37 0.83 8.55
N ASN A 18 1.61 1.06 9.85
CA ASN A 18 0.57 1.49 10.79
C ASN A 18 0.04 2.89 10.46
N GLY A 19 0.93 3.84 10.13
CA GLY A 19 0.52 5.19 9.70
C GLY A 19 -0.30 5.16 8.43
N LEU A 20 0.11 4.36 7.45
CA LEU A 20 -0.58 4.16 6.19
C LEU A 20 -1.96 3.53 6.38
N PHE A 21 -2.05 2.53 7.25
CA PHE A 21 -3.32 1.89 7.60
C PHE A 21 -4.30 2.90 8.22
N ALA A 22 -3.86 3.63 9.25
CA ALA A 22 -4.71 4.56 9.99
C ALA A 22 -5.23 5.73 9.15
N THR A 23 -4.54 6.08 8.07
CA THR A 23 -4.88 7.23 7.21
C THR A 23 -5.44 6.79 5.85
N LEU A 24 -4.60 6.26 4.98
CA LEU A 24 -4.97 5.92 3.60
C LEU A 24 -6.04 4.83 3.55
N ILE A 25 -5.82 3.71 4.27
CA ILE A 25 -6.73 2.57 4.19
C ILE A 25 -8.07 2.90 4.84
N ILE A 26 -8.05 3.43 6.06
CA ILE A 26 -9.30 3.85 6.75
C ILE A 26 -10.00 4.95 5.95
N GLY A 27 -9.25 5.94 5.43
CA GLY A 27 -9.81 6.97 4.55
C GLY A 27 -10.46 6.38 3.29
N THR A 28 -9.89 5.33 2.71
CA THR A 28 -10.47 4.64 1.55
C THR A 28 -11.78 3.93 1.93
N ILE A 29 -11.81 3.22 3.06
CA ILE A 29 -13.02 2.54 3.56
C ILE A 29 -14.14 3.56 3.83
N ILE A 30 -13.83 4.67 4.53
CA ILE A 30 -14.79 5.75 4.77
C ILE A 30 -15.31 6.32 3.44
N GLY A 31 -14.42 6.48 2.44
CA GLY A 31 -14.80 6.96 1.10
C GLY A 31 -15.78 6.02 0.40
N GLN A 32 -15.60 4.71 0.50
CA GLN A 32 -16.56 3.74 -0.04
C GLN A 32 -17.93 3.82 0.67
N ILE A 33 -17.94 3.95 1.99
CA ILE A 33 -19.18 4.18 2.75
C ILE A 33 -19.89 5.44 2.25
N GLY A 34 -19.13 6.54 2.06
CA GLY A 34 -19.67 7.79 1.54
C GLY A 34 -20.29 7.65 0.15
N SER A 35 -19.66 6.87 -0.73
CA SER A 35 -20.19 6.62 -2.07
C SER A 35 -21.49 5.78 -2.06
N PHE A 36 -21.62 4.84 -1.13
CA PHE A 36 -22.84 4.05 -0.96
C PHE A 36 -23.99 4.84 -0.34
N VAL A 37 -23.69 5.73 0.63
CA VAL A 37 -24.71 6.58 1.27
C VAL A 37 -25.28 7.58 0.27
N GLY A 38 -24.43 8.18 -0.57
CA GLY A 38 -24.86 9.16 -1.58
C GLY A 38 -25.46 10.45 -1.00
N GLY A 39 -25.92 11.33 -1.88
CA GLY A 39 -26.56 12.58 -1.49
C GLY A 39 -25.66 13.51 -0.65
N ALA A 40 -26.25 14.45 0.10
CA ALA A 40 -25.52 15.42 0.90
C ALA A 40 -24.72 14.76 2.05
N ALA A 41 -25.28 13.74 2.70
CA ALA A 41 -24.59 13.00 3.76
C ALA A 41 -23.37 12.26 3.21
N GLY A 42 -23.51 11.59 2.04
CA GLY A 42 -22.40 10.94 1.35
C GLY A 42 -21.29 11.92 0.98
N ALA A 43 -21.62 13.14 0.54
CA ALA A 43 -20.63 14.19 0.23
C ALA A 43 -19.81 14.62 1.47
N VAL A 44 -20.43 14.72 2.64
CA VAL A 44 -19.73 15.01 3.90
C VAL A 44 -18.78 13.86 4.26
N ILE A 45 -19.25 12.61 4.17
CA ILE A 45 -18.42 11.43 4.45
C ILE A 45 -17.23 11.36 3.48
N MET A 46 -17.46 11.64 2.20
CA MET A 46 -16.39 11.71 1.17
C MET A 46 -15.34 12.79 1.50
N SER A 47 -15.77 13.93 2.01
CA SER A 47 -14.86 15.02 2.44
C SER A 47 -13.99 14.57 3.62
N ILE A 48 -14.57 13.90 4.62
CA ILE A 48 -13.82 13.29 5.74
C ILE A 48 -12.81 12.28 5.23
N ALA A 49 -13.23 11.40 4.33
CA ALA A 49 -12.36 10.41 3.71
C ALA A 49 -11.18 11.03 2.94
N PHE A 50 -11.45 12.11 2.21
CA PHE A 50 -10.42 12.86 1.49
C PHE A 50 -9.38 13.44 2.45
N MET A 51 -9.82 14.10 3.53
CA MET A 51 -8.91 14.66 4.54
C MET A 51 -8.05 13.58 5.20
N ALA A 52 -8.63 12.43 5.55
CA ALA A 52 -7.87 11.31 6.09
C ALA A 52 -6.77 10.82 5.12
N LYS A 53 -7.09 10.70 3.82
CA LYS A 53 -6.13 10.27 2.79
C LYS A 53 -5.02 11.30 2.54
N VAL A 54 -5.35 12.58 2.51
CA VAL A 54 -4.35 13.66 2.34
C VAL A 54 -3.31 13.66 3.45
N LEU A 55 -3.70 13.32 4.68
CA LEU A 55 -2.80 13.24 5.83
C LEU A 55 -1.90 12.00 5.86
N THR A 56 -1.92 11.15 4.83
CA THR A 56 -1.15 9.88 4.81
C THR A 56 0.34 10.10 5.08
N GLY A 57 0.97 11.06 4.42
CA GLY A 57 2.39 11.35 4.67
C GLY A 57 2.68 11.75 6.12
N ALA A 58 1.83 12.62 6.68
CA ALA A 58 1.94 13.02 8.08
C ALA A 58 1.69 11.85 9.05
N GLY A 59 0.69 11.01 8.76
CA GLY A 59 0.38 9.81 9.54
C GLY A 59 1.54 8.82 9.57
N ILE A 60 2.20 8.60 8.42
CA ILE A 60 3.42 7.79 8.33
C ILE A 60 4.52 8.37 9.23
N GLY A 61 4.78 9.68 9.13
CA GLY A 61 5.82 10.33 9.92
C GLY A 61 5.60 10.23 11.43
N VAL A 62 4.37 10.50 11.88
CA VAL A 62 3.98 10.36 13.28
C VAL A 62 4.11 8.91 13.75
N ALA A 63 3.64 7.94 12.97
CA ALA A 63 3.68 6.53 13.35
C ALA A 63 5.10 5.97 13.41
N VAL A 64 5.98 6.36 12.48
CA VAL A 64 7.41 5.99 12.50
C VAL A 64 8.08 6.54 13.76
N ALA A 65 7.96 7.83 14.03
CA ALA A 65 8.55 8.45 15.21
C ALA A 65 7.98 7.87 16.53
N SER A 66 6.68 7.60 16.58
CA SER A 66 6.02 6.96 17.73
C SER A 66 6.52 5.53 17.97
N ARG A 67 6.75 4.76 16.90
CA ARG A 67 7.32 3.41 17.01
C ARG A 67 8.69 3.42 17.69
N PHE A 68 9.48 4.44 17.44
CA PHE A 68 10.78 4.66 18.07
C PHE A 68 10.70 5.38 19.43
N LYS A 69 9.50 5.63 19.95
CA LYS A 69 9.27 6.31 21.24
C LYS A 69 9.90 7.71 21.27
N ALA A 70 9.82 8.44 20.15
CA ALA A 70 10.32 9.79 20.04
C ALA A 70 9.62 10.75 21.04
N LYS A 71 10.32 11.83 21.42
CA LYS A 71 9.70 12.91 22.21
C LYS A 71 8.59 13.59 21.41
N PRO A 72 7.56 14.18 22.06
CA PRO A 72 6.39 14.74 21.38
C PRO A 72 6.75 15.75 20.27
N LEU A 73 7.68 16.67 20.51
CA LEU A 73 8.12 17.64 19.49
C LEU A 73 8.73 16.96 18.26
N VAL A 74 9.56 15.93 18.44
CA VAL A 74 10.14 15.17 17.34
C VAL A 74 9.07 14.40 16.58
N THR A 75 8.10 13.80 17.30
CA THR A 75 7.00 13.04 16.69
C THR A 75 6.14 13.92 15.77
N VAL A 76 5.74 15.09 16.24
CA VAL A 76 4.94 16.03 15.44
C VAL A 76 5.75 16.55 14.25
N SER A 77 7.02 16.92 14.48
CA SER A 77 7.90 17.41 13.41
C SER A 77 8.21 16.33 12.37
N ALA A 78 8.33 15.07 12.77
CA ALA A 78 8.46 13.93 11.84
C ALA A 78 7.19 13.74 10.98
N GLY A 79 6.02 14.05 11.53
CA GLY A 79 4.77 14.15 10.75
C GLY A 79 4.87 15.17 9.62
N VAL A 80 5.41 16.34 9.90
CA VAL A 80 5.66 17.37 8.87
C VAL A 80 6.65 16.88 7.82
N CYS A 81 7.75 16.24 8.24
CA CYS A 81 8.72 15.63 7.31
C CYS A 81 8.07 14.59 6.40
N GLY A 82 7.21 13.73 6.97
CA GLY A 82 6.49 12.71 6.21
C GLY A 82 5.57 13.33 5.16
N LEU A 83 4.84 14.40 5.50
CA LEU A 83 3.99 15.09 4.53
C LEU A 83 4.82 15.72 3.39
N ILE A 84 5.93 16.38 3.71
CA ILE A 84 6.83 16.97 2.73
C ILE A 84 7.45 15.88 1.85
N GLY A 85 7.93 14.78 2.44
CA GLY A 85 8.50 13.66 1.72
C GLY A 85 7.50 12.96 0.80
N ALA A 86 6.23 12.85 1.23
CA ALA A 86 5.15 12.31 0.38
C ALA A 86 4.94 13.11 -0.91
N HIS A 87 5.21 14.40 -0.86
CA HIS A 87 5.02 15.34 -1.98
C HIS A 87 6.33 15.98 -2.45
N ALA A 88 7.45 15.29 -2.27
CA ALA A 88 8.79 15.79 -2.52
C ALA A 88 8.98 16.43 -3.91
N SER A 89 8.43 15.83 -4.96
CA SER A 89 8.52 16.37 -6.33
C SER A 89 7.81 17.72 -6.47
N SER A 90 6.63 17.87 -5.87
CA SER A 90 5.86 19.12 -5.90
C SER A 90 6.51 20.21 -5.03
N VAL A 91 7.13 19.81 -3.93
CA VAL A 91 7.91 20.72 -3.06
C VAL A 91 9.17 21.21 -3.78
N ALA A 92 9.91 20.30 -4.43
CA ALA A 92 11.13 20.63 -5.17
C ALA A 92 10.88 21.60 -6.33
N THR A 93 9.74 21.52 -6.99
CA THR A 93 9.35 22.44 -8.08
C THR A 93 8.70 23.73 -7.60
N GLY A 94 8.49 23.90 -6.29
CA GLY A 94 7.78 25.06 -5.73
C GLY A 94 6.28 25.09 -6.04
N ALA A 95 5.70 24.00 -6.56
CA ALA A 95 4.29 23.94 -6.95
C ALA A 95 3.32 24.20 -5.80
N PHE A 96 3.70 23.87 -4.56
CA PHE A 96 2.89 24.20 -3.38
C PHE A 96 2.76 25.68 -3.10
N ALA A 97 3.77 26.49 -3.41
CA ALA A 97 3.72 27.93 -3.24
C ALA A 97 2.71 28.59 -4.17
N SER A 98 2.46 27.99 -5.35
CA SER A 98 1.56 28.53 -6.37
C SER A 98 0.14 27.93 -6.33
N ALA A 99 -0.02 26.66 -5.92
CA ALA A 99 -1.31 25.94 -6.01
C ALA A 99 -2.04 25.78 -4.68
N GLY A 100 -1.37 25.94 -3.54
CA GLY A 100 -1.99 25.96 -2.19
C GLY A 100 -2.72 24.68 -1.73
N ALA A 101 -2.72 23.62 -2.50
CA ALA A 101 -3.49 22.41 -2.19
C ALA A 101 -2.68 21.13 -2.32
N VAL A 102 -2.79 20.25 -1.33
CA VAL A 102 -2.28 18.87 -1.38
C VAL A 102 -3.27 18.04 -2.19
N ALA A 103 -2.85 17.53 -3.34
CA ALA A 103 -3.74 16.87 -4.30
C ALA A 103 -4.05 15.39 -4.00
N GLY A 104 -3.53 14.81 -2.90
CA GLY A 104 -3.77 13.39 -2.58
C GLY A 104 -2.82 12.85 -1.51
N PRO A 105 -2.74 11.53 -1.33
CA PRO A 105 -1.96 10.90 -0.25
C PRO A 105 -0.44 11.04 -0.42
N GLY A 106 0.04 11.32 -1.64
CA GLY A 106 1.46 11.36 -1.96
C GLY A 106 2.12 9.99 -2.03
N ASP A 107 3.46 9.98 -2.05
CA ASP A 107 4.27 8.76 -2.09
C ASP A 107 4.62 8.27 -0.67
N PRO A 108 4.19 7.06 -0.27
CA PRO A 108 4.47 6.51 1.05
C PRO A 108 5.97 6.29 1.32
N LEU A 109 6.75 5.92 0.31
CA LEU A 109 8.18 5.68 0.47
C LEU A 109 8.94 6.97 0.71
N GLY A 110 8.61 8.03 -0.04
CA GLY A 110 9.15 9.38 0.18
C GLY A 110 8.80 9.90 1.57
N ALA A 111 7.56 9.70 2.02
CA ALA A 111 7.12 10.01 3.37
C ALA A 111 7.97 9.31 4.44
N PHE A 112 8.18 8.00 4.26
CA PHE A 112 8.95 7.18 5.20
C PHE A 112 10.39 7.65 5.33
N VAL A 113 11.08 7.83 4.21
CA VAL A 113 12.50 8.23 4.21
C VAL A 113 12.70 9.61 4.85
N ALA A 114 11.88 10.60 4.49
CA ALA A 114 11.94 11.94 5.05
C ALA A 114 11.64 11.93 6.56
N ALA A 115 10.63 11.19 6.98
CA ALA A 115 10.25 11.06 8.38
C ALA A 115 11.32 10.36 9.23
N LEU A 116 11.92 9.27 8.70
CA LEU A 116 12.97 8.54 9.39
C LEU A 116 14.20 9.41 9.63
N VAL A 117 14.69 10.10 8.60
CA VAL A 117 15.85 11.00 8.74
C VAL A 117 15.51 12.18 9.66
N GLY A 118 14.33 12.77 9.50
CA GLY A 118 13.85 13.81 10.40
C GLY A 118 13.84 13.33 11.86
N TYR A 119 13.29 12.16 12.13
CA TYR A 119 13.30 11.54 13.46
C TYR A 119 14.72 11.36 14.00
N GLU A 120 15.65 10.78 13.24
CA GLU A 120 17.03 10.53 13.68
C GLU A 120 17.72 11.83 14.09
N ILE A 121 17.67 12.85 13.24
CA ILE A 121 18.28 14.15 13.54
C ILE A 121 17.57 14.85 14.70
N GLY A 122 16.24 14.84 14.72
CA GLY A 122 15.44 15.43 15.80
C GLY A 122 15.76 14.78 17.14
N ASN A 123 15.87 13.45 17.20
CA ASN A 123 16.21 12.72 18.42
C ASN A 123 17.62 13.00 18.92
N LEU A 124 18.58 13.28 18.02
CA LEU A 124 19.93 13.71 18.40
C LEU A 124 19.95 15.10 19.06
N VAL A 125 19.04 15.98 18.69
CA VAL A 125 19.02 17.38 19.16
C VAL A 125 18.09 17.57 20.37
N ALA A 126 17.01 16.82 20.43
CA ALA A 126 15.92 17.00 21.40
C ALA A 126 16.40 16.92 22.87
N GLY A 127 16.12 18.00 23.59
CA GLY A 127 16.44 18.14 25.03
C GLY A 127 17.90 18.48 25.32
N ARG A 128 18.70 18.89 24.31
CA ARG A 128 20.10 19.29 24.50
C ARG A 128 20.30 20.81 24.63
N THR A 129 19.30 21.59 24.32
CA THR A 129 19.39 23.06 24.33
C THR A 129 18.30 23.71 25.16
N LYS A 130 18.55 24.92 25.69
CA LYS A 130 17.55 25.71 26.41
C LYS A 130 16.41 26.19 25.49
N LEU A 131 16.65 26.22 24.17
CA LEU A 131 15.69 26.62 23.13
C LEU A 131 15.12 25.40 22.38
N ASP A 132 14.98 24.28 23.09
CA ASP A 132 14.57 22.97 22.51
C ASP A 132 13.26 23.06 21.70
N ILE A 133 12.31 23.87 22.16
CA ILE A 133 11.03 24.10 21.50
C ILE A 133 11.15 24.67 20.06
N LEU A 134 12.23 25.39 19.75
CA LEU A 134 12.51 25.96 18.43
C LEU A 134 13.52 25.11 17.66
N ILE A 135 14.63 24.75 18.31
CA ILE A 135 15.76 24.09 17.64
C ILE A 135 15.37 22.68 17.20
N THR A 136 14.68 21.90 18.03
CA THR A 136 14.28 20.53 17.71
C THR A 136 13.37 20.45 16.48
N PRO A 137 12.25 21.21 16.37
CA PRO A 137 11.44 21.19 15.15
C PRO A 137 12.19 21.70 13.92
N ILE A 138 12.98 22.76 14.03
CA ILE A 138 13.75 23.29 12.90
C ILE A 138 14.74 22.25 12.36
N CYS A 139 15.51 21.62 13.23
CA CYS A 139 16.47 20.58 12.83
C CYS A 139 15.77 19.36 12.25
N THR A 140 14.68 18.90 12.89
CA THR A 140 13.89 17.75 12.43
C THR A 140 13.32 18.00 11.05
N ILE A 141 12.56 19.09 10.88
CA ILE A 141 11.90 19.43 9.63
C ILE A 141 12.93 19.77 8.56
N GLY A 142 13.95 20.56 8.89
CA GLY A 142 14.99 20.93 7.93
C GLY A 142 15.73 19.72 7.36
N ALA A 143 16.19 18.80 8.21
CA ALA A 143 16.93 17.62 7.78
C ALA A 143 16.01 16.63 7.01
N GLY A 144 14.81 16.34 7.54
CA GLY A 144 13.88 15.42 6.90
C GLY A 144 13.40 15.95 5.55
N SER A 145 13.08 17.24 5.45
CA SER A 145 12.65 17.88 4.20
C SER A 145 13.77 17.92 3.16
N ALA A 146 15.00 18.27 3.57
CA ALA A 146 16.14 18.28 2.66
C ALA A 146 16.37 16.91 2.03
N VAL A 147 16.36 15.84 2.83
CA VAL A 147 16.51 14.47 2.31
C VAL A 147 15.31 14.06 1.46
N GLY A 148 14.08 14.40 1.86
CA GLY A 148 12.89 14.15 1.07
C GLY A 148 12.96 14.79 -0.32
N VAL A 149 13.37 16.06 -0.41
CA VAL A 149 13.52 16.78 -1.69
C VAL A 149 14.66 16.21 -2.55
N ILE A 150 15.79 15.84 -1.95
CA ILE A 150 16.93 15.26 -2.67
C ILE A 150 16.58 13.87 -3.23
N LEU A 151 15.89 13.04 -2.44
CA LEU A 151 15.53 11.67 -2.85
C LEU A 151 14.24 11.58 -3.68
N GLY A 152 13.43 12.66 -3.74
CA GLY A 152 12.21 12.71 -4.55
C GLY A 152 12.44 12.35 -6.02
N PRO A 153 13.39 12.99 -6.74
CA PRO A 153 13.66 12.66 -8.14
C PRO A 153 14.12 11.21 -8.38
N PRO A 154 15.05 10.62 -7.61
CA PRO A 154 15.38 9.19 -7.71
C PRO A 154 14.17 8.27 -7.49
N LEU A 155 13.33 8.55 -6.49
CA LEU A 155 12.12 7.78 -6.23
C LEU A 155 11.13 7.88 -7.39
N ALA A 156 10.91 9.08 -7.94
CA ALA A 156 10.08 9.27 -9.13
C ALA A 156 10.59 8.48 -10.34
N LYS A 157 11.91 8.44 -10.59
CA LYS A 157 12.51 7.62 -11.64
C LYS A 157 12.29 6.12 -11.39
N MET A 158 12.41 5.66 -10.16
CA MET A 158 12.10 4.27 -9.80
C MET A 158 10.65 3.93 -10.09
N MET A 159 9.70 4.82 -9.76
CA MET A 159 8.28 4.64 -10.05
C MET A 159 8.02 4.60 -11.57
N ALA A 160 8.68 5.47 -12.35
CA ALA A 160 8.59 5.47 -13.81
C ALA A 160 9.10 4.14 -14.40
N ALA A 161 10.25 3.63 -13.94
CA ALA A 161 10.79 2.35 -14.39
C ALA A 161 9.87 1.16 -14.06
N LEU A 162 9.20 1.18 -12.90
CA LEU A 162 8.16 0.19 -12.57
C LEU A 162 6.96 0.32 -13.51
N GLY A 163 6.59 1.54 -13.88
CA GLY A 163 5.56 1.81 -14.87
C GLY A 163 5.92 1.21 -16.24
N GLU A 164 7.14 1.44 -16.74
CA GLU A 164 7.62 0.88 -18.01
C GLU A 164 7.61 -0.66 -17.98
N LEU A 165 8.00 -1.27 -16.87
CA LEU A 165 7.94 -2.73 -16.69
C LEU A 165 6.50 -3.26 -16.80
N ILE A 166 5.52 -2.55 -16.25
CA ILE A 166 4.11 -2.93 -16.33
C ILE A 166 3.61 -2.75 -17.76
N VAL A 167 3.93 -1.64 -18.44
CA VAL A 167 3.56 -1.41 -19.85
C VAL A 167 4.09 -2.55 -20.70
N TRP A 168 5.39 -2.87 -20.59
CA TRP A 168 5.96 -4.03 -21.28
C TRP A 168 5.21 -5.33 -21.00
N ALA A 169 4.82 -5.58 -19.74
CA ALA A 169 4.06 -6.76 -19.35
C ALA A 169 2.66 -6.79 -19.98
N THR A 170 2.01 -5.63 -20.19
CA THR A 170 0.66 -5.55 -20.81
C THR A 170 0.68 -5.82 -22.31
N GLU A 171 1.82 -5.68 -22.97
CA GLU A 171 2.00 -5.95 -24.40
C GLU A 171 2.15 -7.45 -24.73
N GLN A 172 2.29 -8.29 -23.72
CA GLN A 172 2.44 -9.73 -23.91
C GLN A 172 1.09 -10.40 -24.25
N GLN A 173 1.16 -11.66 -24.70
CA GLN A 173 -0.04 -12.47 -24.91
C GLN A 173 -0.85 -12.61 -23.59
N PRO A 174 -2.19 -12.73 -23.65
CA PRO A 174 -3.05 -12.71 -22.46
C PRO A 174 -2.64 -13.66 -21.33
N PHE A 175 -2.13 -14.84 -21.66
CA PHE A 175 -1.63 -15.79 -20.66
C PHE A 175 -0.39 -15.27 -19.92
N ILE A 176 0.63 -14.81 -20.66
CA ILE A 176 1.87 -14.27 -20.10
C ILE A 176 1.60 -12.94 -19.41
N MET A 177 0.81 -12.07 -20.04
CA MET A 177 0.35 -10.81 -19.43
C MET A 177 -0.35 -11.07 -18.09
N GLY A 178 -1.26 -12.04 -18.05
CA GLY A 178 -1.98 -12.43 -16.83
C GLY A 178 -1.02 -12.79 -15.70
N ILE A 179 0.03 -13.58 -15.96
CA ILE A 179 1.05 -13.92 -14.97
C ILE A 179 1.84 -12.67 -14.55
N LEU A 180 2.41 -11.97 -15.51
CA LEU A 180 3.34 -10.88 -15.23
C LEU A 180 2.66 -9.71 -14.52
N VAL A 181 1.53 -9.24 -15.05
CA VAL A 181 0.82 -8.08 -14.47
C VAL A 181 0.28 -8.42 -13.08
N SER A 182 -0.32 -9.61 -12.89
CA SER A 182 -0.84 -9.99 -11.57
C SER A 182 0.27 -10.11 -10.52
N VAL A 183 1.41 -10.70 -10.87
CA VAL A 183 2.55 -10.84 -9.95
C VAL A 183 3.20 -9.48 -9.66
N ILE A 184 3.51 -8.70 -10.70
CA ILE A 184 4.18 -7.40 -10.53
C ILE A 184 3.32 -6.45 -9.71
N MET A 185 2.04 -6.28 -10.08
CA MET A 185 1.13 -5.38 -9.36
C MET A 185 0.84 -5.87 -7.94
N GLY A 186 0.71 -7.18 -7.73
CA GLY A 186 0.57 -7.76 -6.40
C GLY A 186 1.79 -7.50 -5.51
N ILE A 187 3.01 -7.66 -6.03
CA ILE A 187 4.25 -7.34 -5.33
C ILE A 187 4.31 -5.84 -5.01
N ILE A 188 4.01 -4.97 -5.98
CA ILE A 188 4.00 -3.52 -5.80
C ILE A 188 3.01 -3.09 -4.73
N LEU A 189 1.79 -3.68 -4.69
CA LEU A 189 0.80 -3.42 -3.65
C LEU A 189 1.33 -3.75 -2.24
N THR A 190 2.09 -4.83 -2.11
CA THR A 190 2.64 -5.27 -0.82
C THR A 190 3.84 -4.43 -0.41
N LEU A 191 4.61 -3.90 -1.37
CA LEU A 191 5.70 -2.97 -1.11
C LEU A 191 5.19 -1.58 -0.69
N PRO A 192 6.02 -0.75 -0.05
CA PRO A 192 5.67 0.62 0.34
C PRO A 192 5.63 1.57 -0.87
N ILE A 193 4.93 1.17 -1.91
CA ILE A 193 4.82 1.85 -3.20
C ILE A 193 3.32 2.04 -3.49
N SER A 194 2.94 3.16 -4.09
CA SER A 194 1.55 3.42 -4.43
C SER A 194 1.14 2.71 -5.72
N SER A 195 0.73 1.44 -5.61
CA SER A 195 0.20 0.65 -6.74
C SER A 195 -1.03 1.30 -7.39
N ALA A 196 -1.88 1.95 -6.60
CA ALA A 196 -3.04 2.70 -7.11
C ALA A 196 -2.60 3.89 -7.98
N ALA A 197 -1.58 4.66 -7.56
CA ALA A 197 -1.05 5.75 -8.35
C ALA A 197 -0.45 5.25 -9.67
N ILE A 198 0.26 4.12 -9.66
CA ILE A 198 0.80 3.50 -10.88
C ILE A 198 -0.34 3.08 -11.81
N GLY A 199 -1.37 2.41 -11.32
CA GLY A 199 -2.53 1.99 -12.11
C GLY A 199 -3.21 3.16 -12.82
N VAL A 200 -3.42 4.27 -12.10
CA VAL A 200 -4.05 5.49 -12.65
C VAL A 200 -3.11 6.20 -13.63
N MET A 201 -1.82 6.33 -13.29
CA MET A 201 -0.83 7.00 -14.14
C MET A 201 -0.66 6.30 -15.51
N LEU A 202 -0.70 4.96 -15.51
CA LEU A 202 -0.60 4.16 -16.73
C LEU A 202 -1.94 4.01 -17.47
N GLY A 203 -3.04 4.44 -16.88
CA GLY A 203 -4.37 4.28 -17.46
C GLY A 203 -4.75 2.81 -17.68
N LEU A 204 -4.32 1.91 -16.79
CA LEU A 204 -4.59 0.47 -16.93
C LEU A 204 -6.08 0.20 -17.08
N SER A 205 -6.46 -0.58 -18.08
CA SER A 205 -7.86 -0.91 -18.38
C SER A 205 -8.00 -2.33 -18.92
N GLY A 206 -9.24 -2.79 -19.07
CA GLY A 206 -9.55 -4.10 -19.66
C GLY A 206 -8.89 -5.26 -18.90
N LEU A 207 -8.39 -6.25 -19.64
CA LEU A 207 -7.78 -7.47 -19.10
C LEU A 207 -6.54 -7.19 -18.24
N ALA A 208 -5.70 -6.22 -18.61
CA ALA A 208 -4.52 -5.85 -17.85
C ALA A 208 -4.89 -5.32 -16.45
N ALA A 209 -5.90 -4.45 -16.37
CA ALA A 209 -6.42 -3.97 -15.09
C ALA A 209 -7.10 -5.08 -14.28
N GLY A 210 -7.78 -6.02 -14.95
CA GLY A 210 -8.34 -7.22 -14.33
C GLY A 210 -7.27 -8.11 -13.71
N ALA A 211 -6.21 -8.42 -14.47
CA ALA A 211 -5.06 -9.18 -13.97
C ALA A 211 -4.38 -8.51 -12.76
N ALA A 212 -4.18 -7.18 -12.83
CA ALA A 212 -3.64 -6.40 -11.73
C ALA A 212 -4.52 -6.49 -10.48
N THR A 213 -5.85 -6.36 -10.63
CA THR A 213 -6.81 -6.50 -9.52
C THR A 213 -6.71 -7.88 -8.88
N ILE A 214 -6.71 -8.95 -9.69
CA ILE A 214 -6.57 -10.34 -9.21
C ILE A 214 -5.28 -10.52 -8.43
N GLY A 215 -4.15 -10.06 -8.96
CA GLY A 215 -2.85 -10.14 -8.30
C GLY A 215 -2.82 -9.40 -6.96
N CYS A 216 -3.35 -8.19 -6.92
CA CYS A 216 -3.49 -7.40 -5.70
C CYS A 216 -4.38 -8.07 -4.66
N CYS A 217 -5.53 -8.63 -5.07
CA CYS A 217 -6.42 -9.39 -4.18
C CYS A 217 -5.75 -10.67 -3.66
N ALA A 218 -5.00 -11.37 -4.51
CA ALA A 218 -4.27 -12.56 -4.13
C ALA A 218 -3.21 -12.28 -3.04
N GLN A 219 -2.55 -11.14 -3.09
CA GLN A 219 -1.63 -10.73 -2.02
C GLN A 219 -2.36 -10.45 -0.71
N MET A 220 -3.47 -9.71 -0.76
CA MET A 220 -4.19 -9.29 0.44
C MET A 220 -4.92 -10.44 1.10
N VAL A 221 -5.83 -11.10 0.37
CA VAL A 221 -6.61 -12.24 0.86
C VAL A 221 -5.69 -13.42 1.17
N GLY A 222 -4.66 -13.64 0.34
CA GLY A 222 -3.69 -14.70 0.53
C GLY A 222 -2.92 -14.57 1.84
N PHE A 223 -2.34 -13.39 2.14
CA PHE A 223 -1.67 -13.16 3.42
C PHE A 223 -2.64 -13.21 4.61
N ALA A 224 -3.86 -12.68 4.46
CA ALA A 224 -4.87 -12.72 5.48
C ALA A 224 -5.17 -14.16 5.94
N VAL A 225 -5.36 -15.07 4.98
CA VAL A 225 -5.68 -16.48 5.27
C VAL A 225 -4.42 -17.28 5.65
N ALA A 226 -3.30 -17.11 4.96
CA ALA A 226 -2.05 -17.81 5.26
C ALA A 226 -1.55 -17.51 6.69
N SER A 227 -1.77 -16.30 7.20
CA SER A 227 -1.36 -15.88 8.53
C SER A 227 -2.47 -15.97 9.61
N PHE A 228 -3.64 -16.53 9.27
CA PHE A 228 -4.80 -16.56 10.16
C PHE A 228 -4.51 -17.23 11.51
N ARG A 229 -3.69 -18.30 11.53
CA ARG A 229 -3.32 -19.02 12.75
C ARG A 229 -2.52 -18.18 13.76
N GLU A 230 -1.87 -17.12 13.28
CA GLU A 230 -1.01 -16.24 14.08
C GLU A 230 -1.72 -14.94 14.47
N ASN A 231 -2.61 -14.45 13.61
CA ASN A 231 -3.18 -13.11 13.72
C ASN A 231 -4.69 -13.11 13.96
N GLY A 232 -5.36 -14.27 13.86
CA GLY A 232 -6.79 -14.42 14.10
C GLY A 232 -7.67 -13.54 13.18
N ILE A 233 -8.87 -13.23 13.67
CA ILE A 233 -9.87 -12.43 12.92
C ILE A 233 -9.37 -11.00 12.67
N GLY A 234 -8.70 -10.37 13.63
CA GLY A 234 -8.13 -9.02 13.47
C GLY A 234 -7.14 -8.97 12.31
N GLY A 235 -6.21 -9.95 12.24
CA GLY A 235 -5.28 -10.07 11.12
C GLY A 235 -5.93 -10.40 9.79
N LEU A 236 -7.03 -11.17 9.79
CA LEU A 236 -7.80 -11.47 8.59
C LEU A 236 -8.37 -10.19 7.97
N PHE A 237 -9.02 -9.36 8.75
CA PHE A 237 -9.62 -8.12 8.25
C PHE A 237 -8.58 -7.04 7.94
N SER A 238 -7.56 -6.86 8.80
CA SER A 238 -6.55 -5.84 8.59
C SER A 238 -5.71 -6.08 7.32
N GLN A 239 -5.47 -7.33 6.94
CA GLN A 239 -4.78 -7.67 5.71
C GLN A 239 -5.74 -7.84 4.53
N GLY A 240 -6.85 -8.55 4.73
CA GLY A 240 -7.79 -8.91 3.66
C GLY A 240 -8.60 -7.73 3.12
N ILE A 241 -8.93 -6.74 3.95
CA ILE A 241 -9.67 -5.52 3.56
C ILE A 241 -8.83 -4.26 3.75
N GLY A 242 -7.81 -4.33 4.59
CA GLY A 242 -6.88 -3.22 4.83
C GLY A 242 -5.72 -3.22 3.85
N THR A 243 -4.62 -3.90 4.16
CA THR A 243 -3.44 -3.95 3.28
C THR A 243 -2.51 -5.11 3.62
N SER A 244 -1.91 -5.73 2.59
CA SER A 244 -0.83 -6.72 2.74
C SER A 244 0.51 -6.10 3.17
N MET A 245 0.67 -4.77 3.09
CA MET A 245 1.89 -4.07 3.54
C MET A 245 2.24 -4.33 5.01
N LEU A 246 1.26 -4.69 5.83
CA LEU A 246 1.48 -5.08 7.23
C LEU A 246 2.48 -6.26 7.36
N GLN A 247 2.63 -7.07 6.31
CA GLN A 247 3.59 -8.19 6.29
C GLN A 247 5.01 -7.79 5.87
N ILE A 248 5.27 -6.57 5.44
CA ILE A 248 6.60 -6.14 4.98
C ILE A 248 7.69 -6.42 6.03
N PRO A 249 7.52 -6.07 7.32
CA PRO A 249 8.53 -6.36 8.32
C PRO A 249 8.86 -7.86 8.43
N ASN A 250 7.85 -8.72 8.25
CA ASN A 250 8.02 -10.17 8.26
C ASN A 250 8.67 -10.68 6.96
N ILE A 251 8.27 -10.13 5.81
CA ILE A 251 8.89 -10.43 4.51
C ILE A 251 10.39 -10.08 4.52
N MET A 252 10.74 -8.93 5.10
CA MET A 252 12.14 -8.51 5.23
C MET A 252 12.95 -9.44 6.17
N LYS A 253 12.32 -10.00 7.20
CA LYS A 253 12.92 -11.02 8.07
C LYS A 253 13.07 -12.35 7.35
N LYS A 254 12.05 -12.73 6.56
CA LYS A 254 11.94 -14.06 5.93
C LYS A 254 11.18 -14.00 4.60
N PRO A 255 11.86 -13.70 3.47
CA PRO A 255 11.22 -13.51 2.17
C PRO A 255 10.40 -14.71 1.66
N VAL A 256 10.71 -15.90 2.14
CA VAL A 256 10.02 -17.16 1.77
C VAL A 256 8.50 -17.11 2.07
N ILE A 257 8.06 -16.32 3.04
CA ILE A 257 6.63 -16.18 3.36
C ILE A 257 5.82 -15.50 2.25
N TRP A 258 6.48 -14.83 1.31
CA TRP A 258 5.84 -14.17 0.18
C TRP A 258 5.47 -15.13 -0.95
N LEU A 259 6.18 -16.26 -1.08
CA LEU A 259 5.99 -17.21 -2.19
C LEU A 259 4.55 -17.74 -2.34
N PRO A 260 3.82 -18.13 -1.27
CA PRO A 260 2.45 -18.62 -1.43
C PRO A 260 1.55 -17.67 -2.21
N VAL A 261 1.60 -16.39 -1.87
CA VAL A 261 0.73 -15.37 -2.47
C VAL A 261 1.22 -14.95 -3.86
N ILE A 262 2.53 -14.95 -4.11
CA ILE A 262 3.10 -14.71 -5.45
C ILE A 262 2.68 -15.83 -6.41
N ILE A 263 2.82 -17.09 -5.99
CA ILE A 263 2.40 -18.25 -6.80
C ILE A 263 0.89 -18.20 -7.05
N THR A 264 0.10 -17.83 -6.04
CA THR A 264 -1.35 -17.65 -6.19
C THR A 264 -1.67 -16.58 -7.23
N SER A 265 -0.99 -15.42 -7.20
CA SER A 265 -1.14 -14.38 -8.22
C SER A 265 -0.81 -14.90 -9.62
N ALA A 266 0.31 -15.63 -9.76
CA ALA A 266 0.76 -16.19 -11.03
C ALA A 266 -0.22 -17.23 -11.62
N ILE A 267 -0.92 -17.98 -10.77
CA ILE A 267 -1.92 -18.96 -11.21
C ILE A 267 -3.23 -18.27 -11.58
N LEU A 268 -3.72 -17.36 -10.75
CA LEU A 268 -5.04 -16.75 -10.93
C LEU A 268 -5.07 -15.66 -12.01
N GLY A 269 -3.94 -14.97 -12.25
CA GLY A 269 -3.84 -13.97 -13.32
C GLY A 269 -4.28 -14.52 -14.68
N PRO A 270 -3.64 -15.60 -15.19
CA PRO A 270 -4.04 -16.22 -16.45
C PRO A 270 -5.47 -16.79 -16.47
N VAL A 271 -5.95 -17.30 -15.34
CA VAL A 271 -7.35 -17.75 -15.25
C VAL A 271 -8.30 -16.58 -15.50
N GLY A 272 -8.01 -15.42 -14.89
CA GLY A 272 -8.80 -14.22 -15.14
C GLY A 272 -8.74 -13.71 -16.57
N THR A 273 -7.54 -13.70 -17.19
CA THR A 273 -7.36 -13.12 -18.52
C THR A 273 -7.73 -14.03 -19.68
N CYS A 274 -7.63 -15.37 -19.52
CA CYS A 274 -7.83 -16.33 -20.61
C CYS A 274 -9.11 -17.15 -20.50
N VAL A 275 -9.72 -17.21 -19.31
CA VAL A 275 -10.91 -18.07 -19.06
C VAL A 275 -12.15 -17.25 -18.78
N LEU A 276 -11.99 -16.18 -17.99
CA LEU A 276 -13.13 -15.38 -17.52
C LEU A 276 -13.24 -14.02 -18.20
N ASP A 277 -12.26 -13.62 -19.02
CA ASP A 277 -12.18 -12.27 -19.58
C ASP A 277 -12.40 -11.18 -18.52
N PHE A 278 -11.83 -11.43 -17.32
CA PHE A 278 -12.03 -10.56 -16.15
C PHE A 278 -11.39 -9.20 -16.38
N THR A 279 -12.20 -8.16 -16.41
CA THR A 279 -11.74 -6.81 -16.67
C THR A 279 -11.83 -5.89 -15.46
N GLY A 280 -11.05 -4.82 -15.50
CA GLY A 280 -11.01 -3.80 -14.48
C GLY A 280 -10.71 -2.41 -15.05
N ASN A 281 -10.48 -1.46 -14.17
CA ASN A 281 -10.14 -0.08 -14.53
C ASN A 281 -8.94 0.43 -13.71
N ALA A 282 -8.43 1.60 -14.11
CA ALA A 282 -7.25 2.22 -13.52
C ALA A 282 -7.39 2.51 -12.01
N VAL A 283 -8.60 2.78 -11.52
CA VAL A 283 -8.85 3.11 -10.11
C VAL A 283 -8.80 1.87 -9.23
N GLY A 284 -9.38 0.76 -9.70
CA GLY A 284 -9.47 -0.50 -8.94
C GLY A 284 -8.23 -1.36 -9.01
N CYS A 285 -7.50 -1.32 -10.13
CA CYS A 285 -6.47 -2.29 -10.46
C CYS A 285 -5.29 -2.34 -9.47
N GLY A 286 -4.98 -1.23 -8.82
CA GLY A 286 -3.88 -1.14 -7.85
C GLY A 286 -4.32 -1.18 -6.38
N MET A 287 -5.61 -1.36 -6.10
CA MET A 287 -6.16 -1.33 -4.73
C MET A 287 -6.43 -2.72 -4.16
N GLY A 288 -6.56 -3.74 -5.00
CA GLY A 288 -6.96 -5.07 -4.56
C GLY A 288 -8.24 -5.03 -3.73
N THR A 289 -8.30 -5.77 -2.63
CA THR A 289 -9.45 -5.76 -1.71
C THR A 289 -9.43 -4.62 -0.70
N ALA A 290 -8.46 -3.68 -0.76
CA ALA A 290 -8.43 -2.53 0.13
C ALA A 290 -9.72 -1.69 0.03
N GLY A 291 -10.47 -1.59 1.13
CA GLY A 291 -11.79 -0.96 1.15
C GLY A 291 -12.78 -1.50 0.12
N LEU A 292 -12.56 -2.72 -0.39
CA LEU A 292 -13.33 -3.35 -1.48
C LEU A 292 -13.28 -2.58 -2.81
N VAL A 293 -12.31 -1.69 -3.00
CA VAL A 293 -12.23 -0.84 -4.20
C VAL A 293 -12.04 -1.67 -5.47
N GLY A 294 -11.10 -2.62 -5.48
CA GLY A 294 -10.88 -3.51 -6.63
C GLY A 294 -12.14 -4.27 -7.03
N PRO A 295 -12.78 -5.03 -6.12
CA PRO A 295 -14.04 -5.70 -6.39
C PRO A 295 -15.15 -4.80 -6.93
N ILE A 296 -15.37 -3.63 -6.30
CA ILE A 296 -16.42 -2.68 -6.70
C ILE A 296 -16.13 -2.10 -8.09
N MET A 297 -14.88 -1.68 -8.35
CA MET A 297 -14.51 -1.11 -9.64
C MET A 297 -14.55 -2.15 -10.77
N SER A 298 -14.16 -3.40 -10.50
CA SER A 298 -14.30 -4.48 -11.49
C SER A 298 -15.77 -4.78 -11.77
N TYR A 299 -16.63 -4.85 -10.75
CA TYR A 299 -18.05 -5.00 -10.93
C TYR A 299 -18.65 -3.92 -11.85
N GLN A 300 -18.39 -2.66 -11.50
CA GLN A 300 -18.89 -1.53 -12.30
C GLN A 300 -18.38 -1.57 -13.74
N THR A 301 -17.12 -1.92 -13.95
CA THR A 301 -16.52 -2.00 -15.29
C THR A 301 -17.15 -3.11 -16.12
N MET A 302 -17.29 -4.32 -15.57
CA MET A 302 -17.80 -5.48 -16.30
C MET A 302 -19.30 -5.34 -16.57
N VAL A 303 -20.09 -4.87 -15.61
CA VAL A 303 -21.53 -4.62 -15.79
C VAL A 303 -21.77 -3.48 -16.81
N ALA A 304 -20.96 -2.42 -16.77
CA ALA A 304 -21.06 -1.35 -17.78
C ALA A 304 -20.70 -1.82 -19.20
N ALA A 305 -19.85 -2.87 -19.30
CA ALA A 305 -19.54 -3.54 -20.57
C ALA A 305 -20.62 -4.51 -21.06
N GLY A 306 -21.71 -4.68 -20.28
CA GLY A 306 -22.86 -5.52 -20.65
C GLY A 306 -22.83 -6.94 -20.07
N ALA A 307 -21.92 -7.27 -19.15
CA ALA A 307 -21.90 -8.56 -18.48
C ALA A 307 -23.08 -8.69 -17.49
N ASP A 308 -23.57 -9.91 -17.29
CA ASP A 308 -24.66 -10.16 -16.34
C ASP A 308 -24.21 -9.87 -14.89
N PRO A 309 -24.94 -9.02 -14.15
CA PRO A 309 -24.54 -8.60 -12.80
C PRO A 309 -24.37 -9.77 -11.81
N VAL A 310 -25.16 -10.82 -11.92
CA VAL A 310 -25.09 -11.97 -11.02
C VAL A 310 -23.85 -12.81 -11.32
N THR A 311 -23.58 -13.05 -12.58
CA THR A 311 -22.36 -13.75 -13.04
C THR A 311 -21.12 -13.00 -12.59
N VAL A 312 -21.06 -11.69 -12.78
CA VAL A 312 -19.93 -10.85 -12.34
C VAL A 312 -19.72 -10.91 -10.83
N LEU A 313 -20.79 -10.90 -10.03
CA LEU A 313 -20.66 -11.05 -8.57
C LEU A 313 -20.08 -12.42 -8.18
N ILE A 314 -20.48 -13.48 -8.86
CA ILE A 314 -19.94 -14.83 -8.64
C ILE A 314 -18.46 -14.88 -9.02
N GLU A 315 -18.08 -14.33 -10.17
CA GLU A 315 -16.68 -14.27 -10.61
C GLU A 315 -15.82 -13.48 -9.63
N ILE A 316 -16.27 -12.32 -9.16
CA ILE A 316 -15.60 -11.52 -8.15
C ILE A 316 -15.44 -12.32 -6.85
N ALA A 317 -16.51 -12.96 -6.36
CA ALA A 317 -16.44 -13.75 -5.13
C ALA A 317 -15.42 -14.89 -5.26
N ILE A 318 -15.42 -15.59 -6.40
CA ILE A 318 -14.49 -16.69 -6.63
C ILE A 318 -13.08 -16.18 -6.86
N MET A 319 -12.85 -15.25 -7.80
CA MET A 319 -11.53 -14.86 -8.26
C MET A 319 -10.79 -13.94 -7.30
N LEU A 320 -11.50 -13.08 -6.58
CA LEU A 320 -10.86 -12.10 -5.71
C LEU A 320 -10.84 -12.51 -4.23
N PHE A 321 -11.65 -13.51 -3.83
CA PHE A 321 -11.71 -13.94 -2.42
C PHE A 321 -11.51 -15.45 -2.25
N VAL A 322 -12.35 -16.30 -2.83
CA VAL A 322 -12.36 -17.75 -2.55
C VAL A 322 -11.12 -18.44 -3.10
N ALA A 323 -10.80 -18.24 -4.38
CA ALA A 323 -9.65 -18.87 -5.02
C ALA A 323 -8.30 -18.40 -4.40
N PRO A 324 -8.07 -17.10 -4.18
CA PRO A 324 -6.88 -16.65 -3.46
C PRO A 324 -6.77 -17.23 -2.05
N ALA A 325 -7.88 -17.30 -1.31
CA ALA A 325 -7.90 -17.88 0.04
C ALA A 325 -7.50 -19.35 0.04
N ILE A 326 -8.11 -20.15 -0.82
CA ILE A 326 -7.86 -21.59 -0.89
C ILE A 326 -6.43 -21.87 -1.37
N LEU A 327 -6.00 -21.26 -2.47
CA LEU A 327 -4.67 -21.51 -3.04
C LEU A 327 -3.56 -21.06 -2.09
N SER A 328 -3.67 -19.85 -1.53
CA SER A 328 -2.65 -19.35 -0.60
C SER A 328 -2.61 -20.15 0.70
N ALA A 329 -3.77 -20.58 1.23
CA ALA A 329 -3.81 -21.46 2.39
C ALA A 329 -3.19 -22.83 2.12
N ALA A 330 -3.48 -23.44 0.96
CA ALA A 330 -2.91 -24.71 0.55
C ALA A 330 -1.38 -24.63 0.38
N LEU A 331 -0.89 -23.60 -0.34
CA LEU A 331 0.53 -23.37 -0.56
C LEU A 331 1.26 -23.05 0.76
N ALA A 332 0.72 -22.17 1.59
CA ALA A 332 1.29 -21.89 2.90
C ALA A 332 1.28 -23.13 3.81
N GLY A 333 0.21 -23.93 3.77
CA GLY A 333 0.11 -25.19 4.49
C GLY A 333 1.17 -26.20 4.06
N PHE A 334 1.38 -26.34 2.75
CA PHE A 334 2.44 -27.19 2.18
C PHE A 334 3.84 -26.69 2.62
N MET A 335 4.10 -25.39 2.53
CA MET A 335 5.38 -24.81 2.94
C MET A 335 5.62 -24.91 4.45
N ARG A 336 4.55 -24.84 5.27
CA ARG A 336 4.63 -25.09 6.72
C ARG A 336 4.95 -26.57 7.02
N LYS A 337 4.33 -27.52 6.30
CA LYS A 337 4.62 -28.95 6.44
C LYS A 337 6.09 -29.25 6.15
N ASN A 338 6.66 -28.58 5.15
CA ASN A 338 8.07 -28.71 4.79
C ASN A 338 9.02 -27.83 5.62
N ARG A 339 8.52 -27.15 6.67
CA ARG A 339 9.28 -26.27 7.57
C ARG A 339 9.93 -25.05 6.90
N TRP A 340 9.49 -24.69 5.69
CA TRP A 340 9.94 -23.47 5.02
C TRP A 340 9.35 -22.23 5.70
N ILE A 341 8.10 -22.32 6.16
CA ILE A 341 7.43 -21.32 6.97
C ILE A 341 7.19 -21.89 8.36
N LYS A 342 7.57 -21.19 9.39
CA LYS A 342 7.36 -21.59 10.80
C LYS A 342 6.23 -20.79 11.43
N HIS A 343 5.67 -21.31 12.51
CA HIS A 343 4.72 -20.54 13.32
C HIS A 343 5.39 -19.29 13.88
N GLY A 344 4.73 -18.14 13.75
CA GLY A 344 5.27 -16.83 14.15
C GLY A 344 5.94 -16.05 13.03
N ASP A 345 6.30 -16.68 11.90
CA ASP A 345 6.96 -15.97 10.77
C ASP A 345 6.07 -14.90 10.12
N MET A 346 4.74 -15.03 10.24
CA MET A 346 3.75 -14.08 9.69
C MET A 346 3.00 -13.31 10.78
N LYS A 347 3.45 -13.35 12.04
CA LYS A 347 2.78 -12.65 13.15
C LYS A 347 2.93 -11.14 12.96
N LEU A 348 1.80 -10.44 12.99
CA LEU A 348 1.77 -8.98 12.94
C LEU A 348 2.08 -8.39 14.31
N GLU A 349 2.80 -7.29 14.32
CA GLU A 349 3.02 -6.45 15.49
C GLU A 349 2.09 -5.22 15.36
N LEU A 350 0.79 -5.46 15.63
CA LEU A 350 -0.26 -4.43 15.58
C LEU A 350 -0.33 -3.65 16.89
#